data_31fe17392faafa0d31d946b90d486188
#
_entry.id   31fe17392faafa0d31d946b90d486188
#
_cell.length_a   1.000
_cell.length_b   1.000
_cell.length_c   1.000
_cell.angle_alpha   90.00
_cell.angle_beta   90.00
_cell.angle_gamma   90.00
#
_symmetry.space_group_name_H-M   'P 1'
#
loop_
_entity.id
_entity.type
_entity.pdbx_description
1 polymer ?
#
loop_
_entity_poly.entity_id
_entity_poly.type
_entity_poly.pdbx_seq_one_letter_code
_entity_poly.pdbx_strand_id
1 'polypeptide(L)'
;ASHDTASAVTTLTVAPDEAFCSSGTWSIIGAECDGPTINREVLAYNFSNEGCADGRWRLQKDIMGMWCMQNLHRGLCETAGPLSWDEIVRQAEAAEPFRSLVNLEEPVFVSDADPAETIRAYCGKTGQPVPAALGEIARCVYESMALQYRQTLAQLRELSGREFTKLRIVGGGGKNGFLNQMIADAARMRVEAGPYESASVGGILLQAAAEGKIQTADFPEIVRSSFEVRTFTPRKERAPLWDAAADRYREYCGKMVL
;
A
#
# COMPACT_ATOMS: atom_id res chain seq x y z
N ALA A 1 -12.31 -9.16 16.51
CA ALA A 1 -10.98 -9.25 15.91
C ALA A 1 -9.93 -8.90 16.96
N SER A 2 -8.82 -9.61 16.97
CA SER A 2 -7.71 -9.41 17.91
C SER A 2 -6.57 -8.56 17.34
N HIS A 3 -6.71 -8.09 16.09
CA HIS A 3 -5.71 -7.31 15.36
C HIS A 3 -6.36 -6.20 14.54
N ASP A 4 -5.73 -5.03 14.49
CA ASP A 4 -6.24 -3.84 13.82
C ASP A 4 -6.56 -4.07 12.34
N THR A 5 -5.72 -4.81 11.62
CA THR A 5 -5.96 -5.17 10.22
C THR A 5 -7.20 -6.05 10.06
N ALA A 6 -7.43 -7.01 10.97
CA ALA A 6 -8.64 -7.83 10.94
C ALA A 6 -9.90 -6.97 11.12
N SER A 7 -9.86 -6.01 12.04
CA SER A 7 -10.94 -5.04 12.22
C SER A 7 -11.11 -4.16 10.98
N ALA A 8 -10.02 -3.66 10.41
CA ALA A 8 -10.06 -2.81 9.23
C ALA A 8 -10.66 -3.51 8.01
N VAL A 9 -10.25 -4.75 7.73
CA VAL A 9 -10.75 -5.54 6.60
C VAL A 9 -12.23 -5.87 6.75
N THR A 10 -12.73 -6.05 7.98
CA THR A 10 -14.16 -6.28 8.25
C THR A 10 -15.05 -5.18 7.67
N THR A 11 -14.55 -3.95 7.52
CA THR A 11 -15.30 -2.84 6.93
C THR A 11 -15.47 -2.95 5.40
N LEU A 12 -14.74 -3.83 4.73
CA LEU A 12 -14.65 -3.88 3.27
C LEU A 12 -15.63 -4.84 2.62
N THR A 13 -15.96 -5.94 3.26
CA THR A 13 -16.67 -7.07 2.63
C THR A 13 -16.04 -7.40 1.26
N VAL A 14 -14.81 -7.93 1.32
CA VAL A 14 -13.99 -8.19 0.14
C VAL A 14 -14.59 -9.32 -0.70
N ALA A 15 -14.89 -9.02 -1.98
CA ALA A 15 -15.40 -10.03 -2.92
C ALA A 15 -14.26 -10.98 -3.37
N PRO A 16 -14.58 -12.17 -3.92
CA PRO A 16 -13.57 -13.14 -4.35
C PRO A 16 -12.59 -12.60 -5.39
N ASP A 17 -12.98 -11.63 -6.23
CA ASP A 17 -12.15 -10.99 -7.24
C ASP A 17 -11.58 -9.63 -6.78
N GLU A 18 -11.60 -9.36 -5.49
CA GLU A 18 -11.04 -8.16 -4.89
C GLU A 18 -9.86 -8.50 -3.97
N ALA A 19 -8.84 -7.65 -3.99
CA ALA A 19 -7.78 -7.59 -3.00
C ALA A 19 -8.01 -6.43 -2.04
N PHE A 20 -7.45 -6.52 -0.84
CA PHE A 20 -7.47 -5.43 0.14
C PHE A 20 -6.07 -4.87 0.38
N CYS A 21 -6.01 -3.63 0.86
CA CYS A 21 -4.83 -3.04 1.45
C CYS A 21 -5.22 -2.23 2.69
N SER A 22 -4.67 -2.59 3.84
CA SER A 22 -4.67 -1.74 5.03
C SER A 22 -3.42 -0.87 4.99
N SER A 23 -3.58 0.41 4.57
CA SER A 23 -2.48 1.33 4.30
C SER A 23 -2.29 2.32 5.46
N GLY A 24 -1.17 2.19 6.13
CA GLY A 24 -0.72 3.05 7.22
C GLY A 24 0.80 3.27 7.15
N THR A 25 1.47 3.22 8.27
CA THR A 25 2.94 3.19 8.38
C THR A 25 3.49 1.98 7.60
N TRP A 26 2.87 0.82 7.79
CA TRP A 26 2.98 -0.36 6.93
C TRP A 26 1.78 -0.45 6.00
N SER A 27 1.94 -1.14 4.89
CA SER A 27 0.86 -1.50 3.99
C SER A 27 0.70 -3.01 3.97
N ILE A 28 -0.47 -3.50 4.39
CA ILE A 28 -0.78 -4.92 4.45
C ILE A 28 -1.69 -5.24 3.27
N ILE A 29 -1.16 -5.95 2.28
CA ILE A 29 -1.88 -6.30 1.04
C ILE A 29 -2.23 -7.77 1.06
N GLY A 30 -3.48 -8.12 0.77
CA GLY A 30 -3.91 -9.50 0.77
C GLY A 30 -5.28 -9.74 0.16
N ALA A 31 -5.75 -10.97 0.31
CA ALA A 31 -7.07 -11.42 -0.06
C ALA A 31 -7.65 -12.36 0.98
N GLU A 32 -8.97 -12.37 1.14
CA GLU A 32 -9.67 -13.32 2.00
C GLU A 32 -9.76 -14.68 1.32
N CYS A 33 -9.58 -15.76 2.08
CA CYS A 33 -9.55 -17.15 1.65
C CYS A 33 -10.35 -18.02 2.61
N ASP A 34 -10.85 -19.16 2.12
CA ASP A 34 -11.60 -20.11 2.95
C ASP A 34 -10.69 -20.97 3.84
N GLY A 35 -9.40 -21.04 3.52
CA GLY A 35 -8.39 -21.78 4.28
C GLY A 35 -7.00 -21.20 4.11
N PRO A 36 -6.02 -21.62 4.93
CA PRO A 36 -4.65 -21.13 4.83
C PRO A 36 -3.95 -21.71 3.59
N THR A 37 -3.17 -20.89 2.92
CA THR A 37 -2.28 -21.33 1.84
C THR A 37 -0.89 -21.58 2.41
N ILE A 38 -0.43 -22.85 2.35
CA ILE A 38 0.84 -23.28 2.95
C ILE A 38 1.67 -23.99 1.87
N ASN A 39 2.66 -23.30 1.34
CA ASN A 39 3.62 -23.83 0.38
C ASN A 39 4.96 -23.08 0.47
N ARG A 40 5.95 -23.48 -0.36
CA ARG A 40 7.27 -22.85 -0.35
C ARG A 40 7.25 -21.43 -0.91
N GLU A 41 6.38 -21.16 -1.85
CA GLU A 41 6.23 -19.86 -2.50
C GLU A 41 5.67 -18.81 -1.53
N VAL A 42 4.72 -19.20 -0.66
CA VAL A 42 4.22 -18.33 0.42
C VAL A 42 5.36 -17.87 1.33
N LEU A 43 6.25 -18.80 1.73
CA LEU A 43 7.43 -18.47 2.53
C LEU A 43 8.43 -17.61 1.75
N ALA A 44 8.72 -17.97 0.49
CA ALA A 44 9.69 -17.25 -0.34
C ALA A 44 9.26 -15.81 -0.64
N TYR A 45 7.95 -15.55 -0.82
CA TYR A 45 7.41 -14.21 -1.03
C TYR A 45 7.10 -13.47 0.28
N ASN A 46 7.37 -14.10 1.44
CA ASN A 46 7.11 -13.52 2.76
C ASN A 46 5.63 -13.16 2.98
N PHE A 47 4.70 -14.04 2.55
CA PHE A 47 3.28 -13.94 2.88
C PHE A 47 2.97 -14.69 4.17
N SER A 48 1.96 -14.22 4.88
CA SER A 48 1.40 -14.85 6.08
C SER A 48 -0.07 -15.22 5.90
N ASN A 49 -0.53 -16.14 6.75
CA ASN A 49 -1.95 -16.49 6.88
C ASN A 49 -2.46 -15.97 8.20
N GLU A 50 -3.48 -15.12 8.17
CA GLU A 50 -4.06 -14.46 9.32
C GLU A 50 -5.56 -14.74 9.41
N GLY A 51 -6.12 -14.83 10.64
CA GLY A 51 -7.55 -15.02 10.83
C GLY A 51 -8.39 -13.77 10.54
N CYS A 52 -9.53 -13.96 9.90
CA CYS A 52 -10.60 -12.95 9.79
C CYS A 52 -11.54 -12.99 11.00
N ALA A 53 -12.37 -11.97 11.17
CA ALA A 53 -13.32 -11.89 12.25
C ALA A 53 -14.46 -12.92 12.14
N ASP A 54 -14.75 -13.38 10.93
CA ASP A 54 -15.80 -14.36 10.60
C ASP A 54 -15.31 -15.82 10.51
N GLY A 55 -14.06 -16.07 10.89
CA GLY A 55 -13.44 -17.41 10.88
C GLY A 55 -12.78 -17.79 9.55
N ARG A 56 -12.88 -16.96 8.51
CA ARG A 56 -12.10 -17.11 7.28
C ARG A 56 -10.63 -16.73 7.51
N TRP A 57 -9.82 -16.85 6.49
CA TRP A 57 -8.40 -16.53 6.49
C TRP A 57 -8.10 -15.37 5.56
N ARG A 58 -6.97 -14.72 5.82
CA ARG A 58 -6.37 -13.73 4.93
C ARG A 58 -4.98 -14.20 4.56
N LEU A 59 -4.73 -14.39 3.27
CA LEU A 59 -3.39 -14.52 2.73
C LEU A 59 -2.89 -13.08 2.46
N GLN A 60 -1.84 -12.66 3.17
CA GLN A 60 -1.40 -11.26 3.14
C GLN A 60 0.11 -11.13 3.26
N LYS A 61 0.62 -9.97 2.82
CA LYS A 61 2.01 -9.57 2.97
C LYS A 61 2.08 -8.15 3.52
N ASP A 62 2.97 -7.97 4.51
CA ASP A 62 3.32 -6.65 5.03
C ASP A 62 4.46 -6.08 4.19
N ILE A 63 4.26 -4.89 3.66
CA ILE A 63 5.26 -4.15 2.89
C ILE A 63 5.46 -2.75 3.48
N MET A 64 6.56 -2.11 3.12
CA MET A 64 6.79 -0.72 3.52
C MET A 64 5.64 0.16 3.02
N GLY A 65 4.98 0.84 3.96
CA GLY A 65 3.93 1.80 3.69
C GLY A 65 4.44 3.24 3.71
N MET A 66 3.74 4.10 4.45
CA MET A 66 4.08 5.52 4.55
C MET A 66 5.27 5.83 5.48
N TRP A 67 5.90 4.85 6.10
CA TRP A 67 7.00 5.02 7.07
C TRP A 67 8.09 5.96 6.56
N CYS A 68 8.62 5.70 5.37
CA CYS A 68 9.67 6.51 4.75
C CYS A 68 9.23 7.97 4.57
N MET A 69 8.01 8.18 4.07
CA MET A 69 7.44 9.53 3.89
C MET A 69 7.11 10.23 5.21
N GLN A 70 6.66 9.49 6.23
CA GLN A 70 6.39 10.02 7.57
C GLN A 70 7.67 10.50 8.25
N ASN A 71 8.76 9.74 8.14
CA ASN A 71 10.05 10.13 8.69
C ASN A 71 10.64 11.32 7.94
N LEU A 72 10.57 11.34 6.61
CA LEU A 72 10.97 12.47 5.80
C LEU A 72 10.21 13.74 6.20
N HIS A 73 8.89 13.66 6.30
CA HIS A 73 8.03 14.77 6.71
C HIS A 73 8.38 15.27 8.11
N ARG A 74 8.55 14.38 9.08
CA ARG A 74 8.92 14.71 10.45
C ARG A 74 10.25 15.48 10.51
N GLY A 75 11.30 14.93 9.88
CA GLY A 75 12.62 15.57 9.84
C GLY A 75 12.59 16.95 9.18
N LEU A 76 11.81 17.12 8.12
CA LEU A 76 11.63 18.43 7.48
C LEU A 76 10.88 19.42 8.35
N CYS A 77 9.83 18.99 9.05
CA CYS A 77 9.10 19.87 9.98
C CYS A 77 9.98 20.31 11.15
N GLU A 78 10.88 19.46 11.64
CA GLU A 78 11.82 19.80 12.72
C GLU A 78 12.90 20.79 12.26
N THR A 79 13.36 20.73 11.03
CA THR A 79 14.48 21.53 10.52
C THR A 79 14.08 22.78 9.77
N ALA A 80 12.98 22.74 9.00
CA ALA A 80 12.57 23.82 8.10
C ALA A 80 11.21 24.45 8.48
N GLY A 81 10.56 23.95 9.53
CA GLY A 81 9.24 24.40 9.99
C GLY A 81 8.07 23.63 9.38
N PRO A 82 6.83 23.99 9.74
CA PRO A 82 5.63 23.23 9.35
C PRO A 82 5.49 23.06 7.83
N LEU A 83 5.32 21.82 7.37
CA LEU A 83 5.10 21.45 5.98
C LEU A 83 3.82 20.62 5.87
N SER A 84 2.91 20.98 4.97
CA SER A 84 1.69 20.19 4.76
C SER A 84 1.95 19.00 3.82
N TRP A 85 1.15 17.94 4.00
CA TRP A 85 1.16 16.79 3.08
C TRP A 85 0.78 17.19 1.65
N ASP A 86 -0.15 18.13 1.49
CA ASP A 86 -0.58 18.62 0.18
C ASP A 86 0.56 19.32 -0.56
N GLU A 87 1.42 20.05 0.16
CA GLU A 87 2.60 20.70 -0.43
C GLU A 87 3.62 19.65 -0.91
N ILE A 88 3.86 18.59 -0.12
CA ILE A 88 4.74 17.49 -0.54
C ILE A 88 4.20 16.82 -1.81
N VAL A 89 2.90 16.53 -1.83
CA VAL A 89 2.24 15.92 -3.01
C VAL A 89 2.36 16.85 -4.22
N ARG A 90 2.08 18.14 -4.07
CA ARG A 90 2.20 19.13 -5.15
C ARG A 90 3.61 19.18 -5.74
N GLN A 91 4.65 19.15 -4.90
CA GLN A 91 6.04 19.12 -5.34
C GLN A 91 6.37 17.79 -6.03
N ALA A 92 5.88 16.67 -5.52
CA ALA A 92 6.05 15.38 -6.15
C ALA A 92 5.37 15.30 -7.53
N GLU A 93 4.18 15.89 -7.67
CA GLU A 93 3.48 15.97 -8.96
C GLU A 93 4.25 16.78 -10.01
N ALA A 94 4.92 17.84 -9.59
CA ALA A 94 5.71 18.70 -10.46
C ALA A 94 7.08 18.10 -10.86
N ALA A 95 7.58 17.12 -10.12
CA ALA A 95 8.86 16.49 -10.40
C ALA A 95 8.79 15.57 -11.63
N GLU A 96 9.93 15.32 -12.27
CA GLU A 96 10.05 14.42 -13.42
C GLU A 96 9.72 12.98 -13.04
N PRO A 97 8.80 12.30 -13.78
CA PRO A 97 8.38 10.95 -13.47
C PRO A 97 9.47 9.91 -13.76
N PHE A 98 9.51 8.88 -12.91
CA PHE A 98 10.35 7.68 -13.07
C PHE A 98 11.85 7.95 -13.18
N ARG A 99 12.34 9.08 -12.66
CA ARG A 99 13.74 9.42 -12.71
C ARG A 99 14.61 8.50 -11.86
N SER A 100 14.15 8.20 -10.66
CA SER A 100 14.84 7.34 -9.69
C SER A 100 13.84 6.43 -8.98
N LEU A 101 14.26 5.20 -8.67
CA LEU A 101 13.44 4.19 -7.99
C LEU A 101 14.27 3.53 -6.89
N VAL A 102 13.64 3.17 -5.78
CA VAL A 102 14.30 2.52 -4.64
C VAL A 102 13.54 1.27 -4.22
N ASN A 103 14.27 0.24 -3.81
CA ASN A 103 13.66 -0.94 -3.20
C ASN A 103 13.40 -0.69 -1.71
N LEU A 104 12.17 -0.32 -1.37
CA LEU A 104 11.77 0.00 0.00
C LEU A 104 11.77 -1.21 0.95
N GLU A 105 11.90 -2.44 0.45
CA GLU A 105 12.05 -3.66 1.28
C GLU A 105 13.48 -3.81 1.81
N GLU A 106 14.44 -3.00 1.36
CA GLU A 106 15.80 -3.07 1.90
C GLU A 106 15.86 -2.60 3.36
N PRO A 107 16.60 -3.31 4.24
CA PRO A 107 16.66 -3.00 5.67
C PRO A 107 17.09 -1.55 5.98
N VAL A 108 17.85 -0.91 5.08
CA VAL A 108 18.30 0.46 5.26
C VAL A 108 17.13 1.47 5.33
N PHE A 109 15.98 1.18 4.72
CA PHE A 109 14.80 2.04 4.75
C PHE A 109 13.94 1.87 6.01
N VAL A 110 14.21 0.85 6.83
CA VAL A 110 13.52 0.61 8.11
C VAL A 110 14.25 1.29 9.27
N SER A 111 15.48 1.78 9.02
CA SER A 111 16.29 2.45 10.05
C SER A 111 15.80 3.86 10.39
N ASP A 112 16.26 4.38 11.53
CA ASP A 112 16.01 5.78 11.96
C ASP A 112 16.90 6.82 11.24
N ALA A 113 17.65 6.40 10.19
CA ALA A 113 18.47 7.30 9.38
C ALA A 113 17.60 8.30 8.61
N ASP A 114 18.20 9.44 8.24
CA ASP A 114 17.53 10.43 7.38
C ASP A 114 17.08 9.77 6.05
N PRO A 115 15.79 9.68 5.77
CA PRO A 115 15.30 9.04 4.56
C PRO A 115 15.79 9.71 3.28
N ALA A 116 15.99 11.04 3.29
CA ALA A 116 16.46 11.76 2.12
C ALA A 116 17.90 11.37 1.77
N GLU A 117 18.78 11.32 2.76
CA GLU A 117 20.16 10.89 2.58
C GLU A 117 20.24 9.39 2.19
N THR A 118 19.42 8.55 2.80
CA THR A 118 19.32 7.14 2.47
C THR A 118 18.93 6.92 1.00
N ILE A 119 17.92 7.65 0.51
CA ILE A 119 17.46 7.59 -0.88
C ILE A 119 18.56 8.08 -1.83
N ARG A 120 19.23 9.19 -1.51
CA ARG A 120 20.33 9.75 -2.31
C ARG A 120 21.49 8.76 -2.42
N ALA A 121 21.91 8.19 -1.29
CA ALA A 121 22.97 7.18 -1.23
C ALA A 121 22.60 5.93 -2.04
N TYR A 122 21.36 5.45 -1.93
CA TYR A 122 20.87 4.31 -2.70
C TYR A 122 20.91 4.60 -4.21
N CYS A 123 20.39 5.74 -4.65
CA CYS A 123 20.41 6.13 -6.07
C CYS A 123 21.83 6.27 -6.61
N GLY A 124 22.75 6.89 -5.85
CA GLY A 124 24.16 6.99 -6.22
C GLY A 124 24.83 5.61 -6.34
N LYS A 125 24.60 4.72 -5.39
CA LYS A 125 25.14 3.35 -5.38
C LYS A 125 24.64 2.49 -6.56
N THR A 126 23.38 2.72 -6.98
CA THR A 126 22.76 1.99 -8.09
C THR A 126 22.95 2.66 -9.45
N GLY A 127 23.68 3.78 -9.51
CA GLY A 127 23.97 4.50 -10.76
C GLY A 127 22.78 5.24 -11.33
N GLN A 128 21.79 5.56 -10.51
CA GLN A 128 20.61 6.33 -10.90
C GLN A 128 20.84 7.83 -10.71
N PRO A 129 20.07 8.70 -11.37
CA PRO A 129 20.03 10.12 -11.05
C PRO A 129 19.72 10.31 -9.55
N VAL A 130 20.53 11.10 -8.85
CA VAL A 130 20.36 11.35 -7.42
C VAL A 130 19.33 12.46 -7.24
N PRO A 131 18.22 12.22 -6.52
CA PRO A 131 17.20 13.24 -6.30
C PRO A 131 17.72 14.31 -5.35
N ALA A 132 17.63 15.58 -5.75
CA ALA A 132 18.11 16.73 -4.98
C ALA A 132 16.97 17.43 -4.24
N ALA A 133 15.86 17.71 -4.91
CA ALA A 133 14.73 18.44 -4.37
C ALA A 133 13.74 17.50 -3.64
N LEU A 134 13.00 18.06 -2.67
CA LEU A 134 11.97 17.34 -1.93
C LEU A 134 10.95 16.65 -2.86
N GLY A 135 10.49 17.34 -3.89
CA GLY A 135 9.54 16.77 -4.85
C GLY A 135 10.09 15.54 -5.58
N GLU A 136 11.39 15.56 -5.94
CA GLU A 136 12.06 14.41 -6.59
C GLU A 136 12.17 13.22 -5.63
N ILE A 137 12.51 13.48 -4.36
CA ILE A 137 12.60 12.45 -3.32
C ILE A 137 11.21 11.84 -3.07
N ALA A 138 10.21 12.67 -2.83
CA ALA A 138 8.84 12.22 -2.58
C ALA A 138 8.27 11.42 -3.76
N ARG A 139 8.52 11.88 -4.98
CA ARG A 139 8.10 11.17 -6.19
C ARG A 139 8.79 9.81 -6.32
N CYS A 140 10.10 9.75 -6.11
CA CYS A 140 10.85 8.49 -6.08
C CYS A 140 10.22 7.48 -5.12
N VAL A 141 9.86 7.89 -3.90
CA VAL A 141 9.21 7.03 -2.92
C VAL A 141 7.82 6.60 -3.38
N TYR A 142 6.96 7.53 -3.82
CA TYR A 142 5.60 7.18 -4.24
C TYR A 142 5.57 6.24 -5.46
N GLU A 143 6.44 6.47 -6.45
CA GLU A 143 6.55 5.58 -7.62
C GLU A 143 7.08 4.20 -7.23
N SER A 144 8.05 4.12 -6.34
CA SER A 144 8.58 2.87 -5.80
C SER A 144 7.53 2.11 -5.00
N MET A 145 6.75 2.79 -4.15
CA MET A 145 5.61 2.19 -3.45
C MET A 145 4.59 1.60 -4.44
N ALA A 146 4.20 2.35 -5.48
CA ALA A 146 3.23 1.86 -6.45
C ALA A 146 3.73 0.62 -7.21
N LEU A 147 5.03 0.54 -7.51
CA LEU A 147 5.66 -0.63 -8.11
C LEU A 147 5.72 -1.82 -7.14
N GLN A 148 6.00 -1.58 -5.87
CA GLN A 148 5.97 -2.60 -4.82
C GLN A 148 4.55 -3.18 -4.65
N TYR A 149 3.50 -2.33 -4.68
CA TYR A 149 2.10 -2.78 -4.70
C TYR A 149 1.81 -3.67 -5.91
N ARG A 150 2.22 -3.24 -7.11
CA ARG A 150 2.08 -4.03 -8.35
C ARG A 150 2.73 -5.42 -8.20
N GLN A 151 3.96 -5.48 -7.68
CA GLN A 151 4.69 -6.73 -7.47
C GLN A 151 3.99 -7.62 -6.45
N THR A 152 3.57 -7.08 -5.31
CA THR A 152 2.87 -7.83 -4.26
C THR A 152 1.54 -8.39 -4.75
N LEU A 153 0.78 -7.61 -5.54
CA LEU A 153 -0.47 -8.08 -6.15
C LEU A 153 -0.23 -9.18 -7.18
N ALA A 154 0.88 -9.14 -7.95
CA ALA A 154 1.25 -10.22 -8.86
C ALA A 154 1.60 -11.51 -8.09
N GLN A 155 2.36 -11.41 -7.00
CA GLN A 155 2.65 -12.53 -6.11
C GLN A 155 1.36 -13.11 -5.48
N LEU A 156 0.45 -12.24 -5.04
CA LEU A 156 -0.83 -12.66 -4.47
C LEU A 156 -1.70 -13.43 -5.49
N ARG A 157 -1.72 -12.99 -6.76
CA ARG A 157 -2.39 -13.72 -7.86
C ARG A 157 -1.81 -15.12 -8.04
N GLU A 158 -0.49 -15.22 -8.12
CA GLU A 158 0.23 -16.49 -8.27
C GLU A 158 -0.08 -17.44 -7.10
N LEU A 159 0.01 -16.96 -5.85
CA LEU A 159 -0.20 -17.78 -4.66
C LEU A 159 -1.66 -18.24 -4.49
N SER A 160 -2.61 -17.37 -4.82
CA SER A 160 -4.05 -17.67 -4.66
C SER A 160 -4.69 -18.35 -5.87
N GLY A 161 -4.02 -18.33 -7.03
CA GLY A 161 -4.60 -18.80 -8.30
C GLY A 161 -5.80 -17.95 -8.78
N ARG A 162 -5.94 -16.72 -8.28
CA ARG A 162 -7.11 -15.85 -8.52
C ARG A 162 -6.69 -14.59 -9.27
N GLU A 163 -7.59 -14.11 -10.14
CA GLU A 163 -7.47 -12.79 -10.74
C GLU A 163 -8.21 -11.75 -9.89
N PHE A 164 -7.58 -10.59 -9.72
CA PHE A 164 -8.17 -9.47 -8.96
C PHE A 164 -8.48 -8.32 -9.91
N THR A 165 -9.71 -7.82 -9.84
CA THR A 165 -10.19 -6.71 -10.65
C THR A 165 -10.13 -5.37 -9.91
N LYS A 166 -10.07 -5.43 -8.58
CA LYS A 166 -10.12 -4.26 -7.70
C LYS A 166 -9.21 -4.40 -6.48
N LEU A 167 -8.59 -3.29 -6.09
CA LEU A 167 -7.90 -3.13 -4.81
C LEU A 167 -8.70 -2.18 -3.91
N ARG A 168 -9.09 -2.67 -2.74
CA ARG A 168 -9.76 -1.88 -1.69
C ARG A 168 -8.72 -1.37 -0.70
N ILE A 169 -8.52 -0.05 -0.62
CA ILE A 169 -7.55 0.58 0.29
C ILE A 169 -8.28 1.21 1.47
N VAL A 170 -7.93 0.82 2.67
CA VAL A 170 -8.39 1.41 3.92
C VAL A 170 -7.22 1.95 4.73
N GLY A 171 -7.51 2.73 5.77
CA GLY A 171 -6.48 3.34 6.61
C GLY A 171 -6.00 4.70 6.10
N GLY A 172 -5.15 5.34 6.90
CA GLY A 172 -4.71 6.73 6.69
C GLY A 172 -3.98 6.99 5.37
N GLY A 173 -3.24 6.00 4.85
CA GLY A 173 -2.57 6.09 3.54
C GLY A 173 -3.55 6.23 2.36
N GLY A 174 -4.79 5.76 2.52
CA GLY A 174 -5.86 5.94 1.54
C GLY A 174 -6.24 7.40 1.26
N LYS A 175 -5.87 8.35 2.14
CA LYS A 175 -6.10 9.79 1.92
C LYS A 175 -5.24 10.36 0.79
N ASN A 176 -4.10 9.75 0.47
CA ASN A 176 -3.19 10.22 -0.57
C ASN A 176 -3.70 9.85 -1.97
N GLY A 177 -4.46 10.75 -2.60
CA GLY A 177 -5.02 10.52 -3.94
C GLY A 177 -3.97 10.37 -5.03
N PHE A 178 -2.83 11.04 -4.91
CA PHE A 178 -1.72 10.92 -5.88
C PHE A 178 -1.13 9.51 -5.88
N LEU A 179 -0.82 8.96 -4.69
CA LEU A 179 -0.33 7.59 -4.55
C LEU A 179 -1.38 6.58 -5.03
N ASN A 180 -2.65 6.75 -4.65
CA ASN A 180 -3.72 5.83 -5.05
C ASN A 180 -3.90 5.78 -6.57
N GLN A 181 -3.78 6.92 -7.26
CA GLN A 181 -3.80 6.95 -8.73
C GLN A 181 -2.56 6.25 -9.33
N MET A 182 -1.37 6.43 -8.73
CA MET A 182 -0.16 5.71 -9.16
C MET A 182 -0.32 4.20 -8.97
N ILE A 183 -0.90 3.75 -7.85
CA ILE A 183 -1.17 2.34 -7.60
C ILE A 183 -2.15 1.78 -8.65
N ALA A 184 -3.23 2.52 -8.95
CA ALA A 184 -4.18 2.11 -9.98
C ALA A 184 -3.50 1.94 -11.35
N ASP A 185 -2.68 2.91 -11.76
CA ASP A 185 -1.95 2.90 -13.03
C ASP A 185 -0.91 1.76 -13.08
N ALA A 186 -0.11 1.60 -12.02
CA ALA A 186 0.94 0.60 -11.93
C ALA A 186 0.38 -0.82 -11.92
N ALA A 187 -0.64 -1.08 -11.10
CA ALA A 187 -1.27 -2.40 -10.96
C ALA A 187 -2.27 -2.70 -12.09
N ARG A 188 -2.63 -1.70 -12.91
CA ARG A 188 -3.69 -1.79 -13.95
C ARG A 188 -5.03 -2.26 -13.39
N MET A 189 -5.33 -1.78 -12.18
CA MET A 189 -6.48 -2.24 -11.40
C MET A 189 -7.24 -1.04 -10.87
N ARG A 190 -8.57 -1.14 -10.80
CA ARG A 190 -9.38 -0.15 -10.11
C ARG A 190 -9.01 -0.12 -8.63
N VAL A 191 -8.80 1.07 -8.08
CA VAL A 191 -8.55 1.30 -6.65
C VAL A 191 -9.73 2.03 -6.05
N GLU A 192 -10.23 1.54 -4.92
CA GLU A 192 -11.23 2.21 -4.09
C GLU A 192 -10.64 2.48 -2.71
N ALA A 193 -10.57 3.74 -2.30
CA ALA A 193 -9.93 4.19 -1.07
C ALA A 193 -10.94 4.76 -0.08
N GLY A 194 -11.03 4.17 1.11
CA GLY A 194 -11.93 4.48 2.23
C GLY A 194 -12.64 3.25 2.79
N PRO A 195 -13.10 3.31 4.03
CA PRO A 195 -12.94 4.38 5.02
C PRO A 195 -11.51 4.49 5.56
N TYR A 196 -11.12 5.69 6.00
CA TYR A 196 -9.73 5.93 6.44
C TYR A 196 -9.46 5.49 7.89
N GLU A 197 -10.49 5.51 8.76
CA GLU A 197 -10.42 5.07 10.16
C GLU A 197 -10.98 3.65 10.34
N SER A 198 -10.73 2.79 9.37
CA SER A 198 -11.36 1.48 9.24
C SER A 198 -11.11 0.52 10.41
N ALA A 199 -9.94 0.56 11.05
CA ALA A 199 -9.66 -0.29 12.20
C ALA A 199 -10.62 0.02 13.37
N SER A 200 -10.81 1.30 13.69
CA SER A 200 -11.74 1.75 14.73
C SER A 200 -13.20 1.44 14.35
N VAL A 201 -13.57 1.73 13.10
CA VAL A 201 -14.93 1.46 12.59
C VAL A 201 -15.23 -0.03 12.65
N GLY A 202 -14.35 -0.88 12.15
CA GLY A 202 -14.54 -2.33 12.19
C GLY A 202 -14.61 -2.89 13.62
N GLY A 203 -13.78 -2.36 14.52
CA GLY A 203 -13.85 -2.71 15.94
C GLY A 203 -15.20 -2.39 16.57
N ILE A 204 -15.76 -1.20 16.28
CA ILE A 204 -17.10 -0.79 16.76
C ILE A 204 -18.19 -1.67 16.17
N LEU A 205 -18.15 -1.95 14.86
CA LEU A 205 -19.13 -2.81 14.19
C LEU A 205 -19.14 -4.22 14.78
N LEU A 206 -17.96 -4.80 15.03
CA LEU A 206 -17.84 -6.13 15.64
C LEU A 206 -18.37 -6.17 17.06
N GLN A 207 -18.14 -5.13 17.86
CA GLN A 207 -18.69 -5.02 19.21
C GLN A 207 -20.22 -4.91 19.18
N ALA A 208 -20.77 -4.04 18.33
CA ALA A 208 -22.19 -3.88 18.16
C ALA A 208 -22.88 -5.17 17.69
N ALA A 209 -22.24 -5.94 16.82
CA ALA A 209 -22.73 -7.25 16.39
C ALA A 209 -22.68 -8.29 17.52
N ALA A 210 -21.61 -8.29 18.32
CA ALA A 210 -21.47 -9.18 19.48
C ALA A 210 -22.56 -8.91 20.55
N GLU A 211 -23.00 -7.66 20.69
CA GLU A 211 -24.10 -7.25 21.56
C GLU A 211 -25.50 -7.48 20.93
N GLY A 212 -25.57 -8.00 19.70
CA GLY A 212 -26.82 -8.23 18.98
C GLY A 212 -27.54 -6.97 18.52
N LYS A 213 -26.85 -5.81 18.44
CA LYS A 213 -27.45 -4.54 18.00
C LYS A 213 -27.57 -4.46 16.48
N ILE A 214 -26.65 -5.08 15.75
CA ILE A 214 -26.59 -5.18 14.30
C ILE A 214 -26.15 -6.58 13.90
N GLN A 215 -26.31 -6.94 12.63
CA GLN A 215 -25.77 -8.18 12.08
C GLN A 215 -24.53 -7.93 11.22
N THR A 216 -23.65 -8.91 11.09
CA THR A 216 -22.48 -8.76 10.22
C THR A 216 -22.85 -8.50 8.75
N ALA A 217 -24.03 -9.00 8.32
CA ALA A 217 -24.59 -8.72 7.00
C ALA A 217 -24.91 -7.23 6.75
N ASP A 218 -25.07 -6.45 7.83
CA ASP A 218 -25.40 -5.00 7.74
C ASP A 218 -24.16 -4.13 7.55
N PHE A 219 -22.93 -4.67 7.80
CA PHE A 219 -21.71 -3.90 7.78
C PHE A 219 -21.46 -3.16 6.46
N PRO A 220 -21.63 -3.80 5.27
CA PRO A 220 -21.39 -3.12 4.00
C PRO A 220 -22.27 -1.89 3.79
N GLU A 221 -23.54 -1.99 4.19
CA GLU A 221 -24.50 -0.89 4.07
C GLU A 221 -24.18 0.25 5.03
N ILE A 222 -23.88 -0.09 6.29
CA ILE A 222 -23.50 0.89 7.32
C ILE A 222 -22.25 1.65 6.88
N VAL A 223 -21.21 0.95 6.40
CA VAL A 223 -19.98 1.58 5.93
C VAL A 223 -20.23 2.47 4.72
N ARG A 224 -20.96 1.96 3.72
CA ARG A 224 -21.24 2.70 2.48
C ARG A 224 -22.08 3.97 2.71
N SER A 225 -23.04 3.93 3.62
CA SER A 225 -23.86 5.07 3.97
C SER A 225 -23.18 6.11 4.86
N SER A 226 -22.13 5.69 5.60
CA SER A 226 -21.45 6.52 6.60
C SER A 226 -20.15 7.16 6.13
N PHE A 227 -19.51 6.59 5.09
CA PHE A 227 -18.17 7.02 4.69
C PHE A 227 -18.07 7.19 3.17
N GLU A 228 -17.33 8.23 2.78
CA GLU A 228 -16.95 8.44 1.38
C GLU A 228 -15.89 7.40 0.95
N VAL A 229 -16.06 6.86 -0.26
CA VAL A 229 -15.09 6.01 -0.94
C VAL A 229 -14.70 6.67 -2.26
N ARG A 230 -13.40 6.99 -2.40
CA ARG A 230 -12.85 7.58 -3.63
C ARG A 230 -12.42 6.48 -4.58
N THR A 231 -12.74 6.64 -5.86
CA THR A 231 -12.39 5.66 -6.91
C THR A 231 -11.30 6.22 -7.83
N PHE A 232 -10.30 5.38 -8.13
CA PHE A 232 -9.21 5.67 -9.05
C PHE A 232 -9.20 4.59 -10.13
N THR A 233 -9.31 5.03 -11.38
CA THR A 233 -9.31 4.13 -12.54
C THR A 233 -7.94 4.20 -13.24
N PRO A 234 -7.36 3.06 -13.65
CA PRO A 234 -6.07 3.05 -14.31
C PRO A 234 -6.12 3.79 -15.65
N ARG A 235 -5.14 4.64 -15.89
CA ARG A 235 -4.96 5.41 -17.12
C ARG A 235 -4.19 4.56 -18.14
N LYS A 236 -4.88 4.06 -19.15
CA LYS A 236 -4.32 3.10 -20.11
C LYS A 236 -3.11 3.65 -20.87
N GLU A 237 -3.09 4.93 -21.17
CA GLU A 237 -1.99 5.63 -21.83
C GLU A 237 -0.71 5.70 -21.00
N ARG A 238 -0.80 5.50 -19.68
CA ARG A 238 0.34 5.44 -18.77
C ARG A 238 0.96 4.05 -18.65
N ALA A 239 0.28 3.01 -19.14
CA ALA A 239 0.71 1.64 -18.97
C ALA A 239 2.13 1.35 -19.49
N PRO A 240 2.58 1.84 -20.68
CA PRO A 240 3.94 1.58 -21.14
C PRO A 240 5.03 2.20 -20.25
N LEU A 241 4.75 3.36 -19.64
CA LEU A 241 5.69 4.00 -18.71
C LEU A 241 5.85 3.19 -17.42
N TRP A 242 4.75 2.67 -16.89
CA TRP A 242 4.76 1.83 -15.69
C TRP A 242 5.41 0.47 -15.95
N ASP A 243 5.29 -0.09 -17.17
CA ASP A 243 5.99 -1.32 -17.55
C ASP A 243 7.49 -1.11 -17.60
N ALA A 244 7.96 -0.08 -18.28
CA ALA A 244 9.38 0.25 -18.33
C ALA A 244 9.95 0.53 -16.93
N ALA A 245 9.17 1.22 -16.07
CA ALA A 245 9.56 1.45 -14.69
C ALA A 245 9.60 0.15 -13.86
N ALA A 246 8.65 -0.77 -14.08
CA ALA A 246 8.64 -2.07 -13.41
C ALA A 246 9.82 -2.97 -13.80
N ASP A 247 10.24 -2.91 -15.07
CA ASP A 247 11.44 -3.63 -15.54
C ASP A 247 12.70 -3.12 -14.83
N ARG A 248 12.87 -1.81 -14.76
CA ARG A 248 13.97 -1.18 -14.01
C ARG A 248 13.90 -1.50 -12.51
N TYR A 249 12.72 -1.43 -11.92
CA TYR A 249 12.53 -1.74 -10.49
C TYR A 249 12.94 -3.16 -10.15
N ARG A 250 12.61 -4.14 -11.01
CA ARG A 250 13.04 -5.54 -10.83
C ARG A 250 14.56 -5.72 -10.85
N GLU A 251 15.29 -4.93 -11.65
CA GLU A 251 16.76 -4.96 -11.64
C GLU A 251 17.32 -4.54 -10.28
N TYR A 252 16.68 -3.59 -9.59
CA TYR A 252 17.10 -3.15 -8.25
C TYR A 252 16.70 -4.14 -7.16
N CYS A 253 15.51 -4.74 -7.24
CA CYS A 253 15.07 -5.78 -6.31
C CYS A 253 15.83 -7.11 -6.50
N GLY A 254 16.18 -7.49 -7.73
CA GLY A 254 16.85 -8.75 -8.06
C GLY A 254 18.34 -8.81 -7.66
N LYS A 255 18.95 -7.67 -7.31
CA LYS A 255 20.35 -7.60 -6.85
C LYS A 255 20.51 -7.94 -5.37
N MET A 256 19.45 -8.29 -4.66
CA MET A 256 19.43 -8.64 -3.25
C MET A 256 18.85 -10.02 -2.95
N VAL A 257 19.12 -11.02 -3.81
CA VAL A 257 18.97 -12.41 -3.41
C VAL A 257 20.35 -12.91 -3.06
N LEU A 258 20.58 -12.97 -1.76
CA LEU A 258 21.62 -13.64 -0.96
C LEU A 258 22.45 -12.69 -0.11
#